data_60ed423b190984bf2ca89a6ea5de2170
#
_entry.id   60ed423b190984bf2ca89a6ea5de2170
#
_cell.length_a   1.000
_cell.length_b   1.000
_cell.length_c   1.000
_cell.angle_alpha   90.00
_cell.angle_beta   90.00
_cell.angle_gamma   90.00
#
_symmetry.space_group_name_H-M   'P 1'
#
loop_
_entity.id
_entity.type
_entity.pdbx_description
1 polymer ?
#
loop_
_entity_poly.entity_id
_entity_poly.type
_entity_poly.pdbx_seq_one_letter_code
_entity_poly.pdbx_strand_id
1 'polypeptide(L)'
;TGEEAVSEMINAMRLDRGTKVPVLHVRIRGNGECVQTFWAQGRELGCFRCLVQADHKNYREERYPVLKDQPKRRQLGCAGFTPYAVSAPMSAAALCLEVVVGWLETGRASPRFRTRSTSNANVYAVKDQDVKRLPACPACGSTDAALAAVRT
;
A
#
# COMPACT_ATOMS: atom_id res chain seq x y z
N THR A 1 1.82 -8.79 -7.07
CA THR A 1 3.28 -8.69 -7.13
C THR A 1 3.80 -8.45 -5.73
N GLY A 2 4.83 -9.18 -5.29
CA GLY A 2 5.48 -8.95 -4.00
C GLY A 2 6.40 -7.71 -4.00
N GLU A 3 6.55 -7.07 -5.16
CA GLU A 3 7.46 -5.95 -5.38
C GLU A 3 6.73 -4.61 -5.27
N GLU A 4 7.11 -3.82 -4.29
CA GLU A 4 6.54 -2.48 -4.08
C GLU A 4 6.83 -1.55 -5.28
N ALA A 5 7.99 -1.69 -5.89
CA ALA A 5 8.38 -0.94 -7.09
C ALA A 5 7.41 -1.14 -8.26
N VAL A 6 6.93 -2.37 -8.48
CA VAL A 6 5.94 -2.66 -9.52
C VAL A 6 4.60 -1.99 -9.21
N SER A 7 4.16 -2.00 -7.96
CA SER A 7 2.94 -1.30 -7.54
C SER A 7 3.05 0.21 -7.72
N GLU A 8 4.21 0.80 -7.44
CA GLU A 8 4.49 2.22 -7.70
C GLU A 8 4.48 2.55 -9.18
N MET A 9 5.09 1.71 -10.00
CA MET A 9 5.10 1.88 -11.46
C MET A 9 3.67 1.84 -12.02
N ILE A 10 2.86 0.86 -11.64
CA ILE A 10 1.45 0.77 -12.04
C ILE A 10 0.68 2.02 -11.62
N ASN A 11 0.89 2.48 -10.38
CA ASN A 11 0.27 3.70 -9.86
C ASN A 11 0.69 4.94 -10.65
N ALA A 12 1.97 5.08 -10.98
CA ALA A 12 2.48 6.19 -11.79
C ALA A 12 1.87 6.18 -13.20
N MET A 13 1.89 5.03 -13.88
CA MET A 13 1.28 4.86 -15.22
C MET A 13 -0.21 5.21 -15.22
N ARG A 14 -0.94 4.79 -14.18
CA ARG A 14 -2.36 5.12 -14.04
C ARG A 14 -2.60 6.62 -13.93
N LEU A 15 -1.78 7.29 -13.12
CA LEU A 15 -1.88 8.74 -12.91
C LEU A 15 -1.49 9.53 -14.17
N ASP A 16 -0.42 9.12 -14.84
CA ASP A 16 0.07 9.75 -16.07
C ASP A 16 -0.98 9.67 -17.19
N ARG A 17 -1.55 8.50 -17.41
CA ARG A 17 -2.58 8.28 -18.42
C ARG A 17 -3.95 8.87 -18.03
N GLY A 18 -4.13 9.37 -16.82
CA GLY A 18 -5.42 9.89 -16.35
C GLY A 18 -6.56 8.88 -16.37
N THR A 19 -6.24 7.58 -16.35
CA THR A 19 -7.26 6.54 -16.43
C THR A 19 -8.21 6.56 -15.24
N LYS A 20 -9.50 6.35 -15.51
CA LYS A 20 -10.54 6.20 -14.48
C LYS A 20 -10.67 4.76 -13.98
N VAL A 21 -9.99 3.82 -14.63
CA VAL A 21 -10.00 2.41 -14.20
C VAL A 21 -9.36 2.30 -12.82
N PRO A 22 -10.06 1.72 -11.84
CA PRO A 22 -9.51 1.51 -10.52
C PRO A 22 -8.44 0.40 -10.53
N VAL A 23 -7.49 0.50 -9.61
CA VAL A 23 -6.48 -0.53 -9.37
C VAL A 23 -6.53 -0.92 -7.91
N LEU A 24 -6.71 -2.20 -7.63
CA LEU A 24 -6.60 -2.76 -6.29
C LEU A 24 -5.20 -3.31 -6.08
N HIS A 25 -4.43 -2.61 -5.26
CA HIS A 25 -3.13 -3.08 -4.80
C HIS A 25 -3.30 -3.98 -3.58
N VAL A 26 -2.56 -5.08 -3.56
CA VAL A 26 -2.59 -6.07 -2.47
C VAL A 26 -1.19 -6.34 -1.99
N ARG A 27 -0.98 -6.37 -0.68
CA ARG A 27 0.31 -6.63 -0.05
C ARG A 27 0.15 -7.62 1.10
N ILE A 28 1.04 -8.60 1.14
CA ILE A 28 1.28 -9.42 2.34
C ILE A 28 2.44 -8.78 3.08
N ARG A 29 2.28 -8.56 4.37
CA ARG A 29 3.26 -7.88 5.22
C ARG A 29 3.92 -8.85 6.19
N GLY A 30 5.22 -8.65 6.38
CA GLY A 30 5.99 -9.52 7.28
C GLY A 30 6.07 -10.95 6.76
N ASN A 31 6.05 -11.88 7.68
CA ASN A 31 5.97 -13.32 7.39
C ASN A 31 4.52 -13.81 7.28
N GLY A 32 3.63 -12.97 6.80
CA GLY A 32 2.22 -13.26 6.64
C GLY A 32 1.36 -12.80 7.83
N GLU A 33 1.91 -11.99 8.73
CA GLU A 33 1.20 -11.51 9.92
C GLU A 33 0.07 -10.54 9.59
N CYS A 34 0.15 -9.91 8.42
CA CYS A 34 -0.86 -8.94 8.00
C CYS A 34 -1.01 -8.92 6.48
N VAL A 35 -2.22 -8.67 6.02
CA VAL A 35 -2.55 -8.38 4.62
C VAL A 35 -3.16 -6.99 4.52
N GLN A 36 -2.82 -6.29 3.45
CA GLN A 36 -3.31 -4.94 3.19
C GLN A 36 -3.80 -4.82 1.76
N THR A 37 -4.90 -4.08 1.58
CA THR A 37 -5.40 -3.69 0.27
C THR A 37 -5.45 -2.18 0.18
N PHE A 38 -5.20 -1.65 -1.02
CA PHE A 38 -5.37 -0.24 -1.33
C PHE A 38 -6.06 -0.07 -2.69
N TRP A 39 -7.23 0.57 -2.67
CA TRP A 39 -8.01 0.91 -3.84
C TRP A 39 -7.59 2.26 -4.39
N ALA A 40 -6.92 2.26 -5.54
CA ALA A 40 -6.46 3.47 -6.22
C ALA A 40 -7.44 3.88 -7.32
N GLN A 41 -8.14 5.00 -7.14
CA GLN A 41 -9.06 5.58 -8.10
C GLN A 41 -9.05 7.10 -8.00
N GLY A 42 -9.09 7.80 -9.14
CA GLY A 42 -9.07 9.26 -9.17
C GLY A 42 -7.71 9.86 -8.74
N ARG A 43 -7.68 11.18 -8.59
CA ARG A 43 -6.53 11.96 -8.12
C ARG A 43 -6.81 12.79 -6.86
N GLU A 44 -8.06 12.87 -6.45
CA GLU A 44 -8.54 13.74 -5.35
C GLU A 44 -8.06 13.23 -4.00
N LEU A 45 -7.96 11.92 -3.85
CA LEU A 45 -7.47 11.26 -2.66
C LEU A 45 -6.03 10.77 -2.85
N GLY A 46 -5.41 10.33 -1.76
CA GLY A 46 -4.04 9.81 -1.82
C GLY A 46 -3.90 8.64 -2.80
N CYS A 47 -2.75 8.57 -3.47
CA CYS A 47 -2.38 7.47 -4.35
C CYS A 47 -1.56 6.41 -3.59
N PHE A 48 -1.17 5.31 -4.27
CA PHE A 48 -0.35 4.25 -3.66
C PHE A 48 0.96 4.80 -3.07
N ARG A 49 1.60 5.78 -3.74
CA ARG A 49 2.83 6.42 -3.25
C ARG A 49 2.60 7.26 -1.97
N CYS A 50 1.36 7.68 -1.70
CA CYS A 50 1.01 8.36 -0.45
C CYS A 50 0.95 7.43 0.78
N LEU A 51 1.14 6.13 0.63
CA LEU A 51 1.33 5.20 1.75
C LEU A 51 2.69 5.35 2.41
N VAL A 52 3.63 6.00 1.72
CA VAL A 52 4.98 6.28 2.19
C VAL A 52 5.26 7.77 2.14
N GLN A 53 6.08 8.24 3.05
CA GLN A 53 6.61 9.61 3.07
C GLN A 53 8.13 9.59 3.14
N ALA A 54 8.79 10.71 2.83
CA ALA A 54 10.18 10.90 3.18
C ALA A 54 10.28 11.29 4.66
N ASP A 55 11.23 10.70 5.37
CA ASP A 55 11.64 11.18 6.68
C ASP A 55 12.62 12.36 6.55
N HIS A 56 13.09 12.88 7.69
CA HIS A 56 14.06 13.98 7.76
C HIS A 56 15.45 13.65 7.14
N LYS A 57 15.71 12.38 6.81
CA LYS A 57 16.92 11.90 6.12
C LYS A 57 16.66 11.46 4.68
N ASN A 58 15.50 11.80 4.13
CA ASN A 58 15.01 11.35 2.83
C ASN A 58 14.84 9.83 2.68
N TYR A 59 14.80 9.08 3.77
CA TYR A 59 14.45 7.68 3.73
C TYR A 59 12.94 7.50 3.60
N ARG A 60 12.56 6.39 3.00
CA ARG A 60 11.14 6.05 2.83
C ARG A 60 10.60 5.48 4.14
N GLU A 61 9.64 6.15 4.72
CA GLU A 61 8.92 5.73 5.91
C GLU A 61 7.48 5.38 5.59
N GLU A 62 6.99 4.26 6.12
CA GLU A 62 5.57 3.91 6.02
C GLU A 62 4.73 4.82 6.90
N ARG A 63 3.69 5.44 6.32
CA ARG A 63 2.74 6.26 7.09
C ARG A 63 1.78 5.43 7.94
N TYR A 64 1.62 4.17 7.59
CA TYR A 64 0.73 3.23 8.27
C TYR A 64 1.50 1.95 8.58
N PRO A 65 2.53 2.03 9.45
CA PRO A 65 3.34 0.88 9.79
C PRO A 65 2.47 -0.16 10.51
N VAL A 66 2.60 -1.39 10.09
CA VAL A 66 1.82 -2.51 10.63
C VAL A 66 2.71 -3.52 11.35
N LEU A 67 3.97 -3.62 10.99
CA LEU A 67 4.91 -4.53 11.63
C LEU A 67 5.66 -3.80 12.76
N LYS A 68 5.80 -4.48 13.89
CA LYS A 68 6.63 -4.01 15.01
C LYS A 68 8.10 -4.29 14.76
N ASP A 69 8.40 -5.46 14.15
CA ASP A 69 9.74 -5.93 13.88
C ASP A 69 9.94 -6.20 12.39
N GLN A 70 11.19 -6.25 11.96
CA GLN A 70 11.54 -6.64 10.61
C GLN A 70 11.16 -8.10 10.34
N PRO A 71 10.63 -8.41 9.15
CA PRO A 71 10.28 -9.79 8.79
C PRO A 71 11.52 -10.68 8.75
N LYS A 72 11.36 -11.91 9.19
CA LYS A 72 12.40 -12.93 9.06
C LYS A 72 12.61 -13.25 7.59
N ARG A 73 13.84 -13.12 7.13
CA ARG A 73 14.22 -13.50 5.77
C ARG A 73 14.88 -14.86 5.78
N ARG A 74 14.69 -15.60 4.71
CA ARG A 74 15.44 -16.84 4.42
C ARG A 74 16.16 -16.66 3.08
N GLN A 75 17.28 -17.35 2.94
CA GLN A 75 18.06 -17.37 1.71
C GLN A 75 17.93 -18.75 1.07
N LEU A 76 17.64 -18.78 -0.23
CA LEU A 76 17.65 -19.98 -1.02
C LEU A 76 18.56 -19.72 -2.24
N GLY A 77 19.74 -20.30 -2.22
CA GLY A 77 20.79 -19.95 -3.20
C GLY A 77 21.18 -18.46 -3.07
N CYS A 78 21.19 -17.74 -4.20
CA CYS A 78 21.50 -16.31 -4.26
C CYS A 78 20.29 -15.40 -4.00
N ALA A 79 19.08 -15.95 -3.85
CA ALA A 79 17.85 -15.19 -3.67
C ALA A 79 17.39 -15.20 -2.20
N GLY A 80 17.18 -14.00 -1.64
CA GLY A 80 16.52 -13.84 -0.35
C GLY A 80 15.01 -13.74 -0.54
N PHE A 81 14.24 -14.39 0.31
CA PHE A 81 12.78 -14.28 0.32
C PHE A 81 12.23 -14.21 1.75
N THR A 82 11.02 -13.68 1.87
CA THR A 82 10.29 -13.64 3.14
C THR A 82 9.27 -14.78 3.13
N PRO A 83 9.48 -15.85 3.90
CA PRO A 83 8.55 -16.98 3.94
C PRO A 83 7.27 -16.60 4.67
N TYR A 84 6.13 -17.07 4.18
CA TYR A 84 4.84 -16.97 4.84
C TYR A 84 4.00 -18.22 4.60
N ALA A 85 3.04 -18.48 5.49
CA ALA A 85 2.12 -19.60 5.35
C ALA A 85 1.09 -19.37 4.23
N VAL A 86 0.56 -20.44 3.66
CA VAL A 86 -0.48 -20.43 2.61
C VAL A 86 -1.73 -19.64 3.04
N SER A 87 -2.02 -19.57 4.33
CA SER A 87 -3.11 -18.77 4.88
C SER A 87 -3.00 -17.26 4.57
N ALA A 88 -1.80 -16.73 4.41
CA ALA A 88 -1.61 -15.31 4.12
C ALA A 88 -2.14 -14.91 2.72
N PRO A 89 -1.79 -15.58 1.60
CA PRO A 89 -2.41 -15.28 0.30
C PRO A 89 -3.91 -15.58 0.27
N MET A 90 -4.40 -16.57 1.01
CA MET A 90 -5.84 -16.83 1.13
C MET A 90 -6.55 -15.66 1.82
N SER A 91 -5.99 -15.15 2.90
CA SER A 91 -6.51 -13.96 3.59
C SER A 91 -6.44 -12.71 2.71
N ALA A 92 -5.40 -12.56 1.91
CA ALA A 92 -5.27 -11.48 0.93
C ALA A 92 -6.36 -11.57 -0.14
N ALA A 93 -6.62 -12.76 -0.69
CA ALA A 93 -7.69 -12.98 -1.66
C ALA A 93 -9.08 -12.70 -1.07
N ALA A 94 -9.35 -13.15 0.15
CA ALA A 94 -10.61 -12.86 0.83
C ALA A 94 -10.83 -11.36 1.02
N LEU A 95 -9.80 -10.63 1.47
CA LEU A 95 -9.90 -9.18 1.64
C LEU A 95 -10.10 -8.45 0.30
N CYS A 96 -9.48 -8.95 -0.79
CA CYS A 96 -9.72 -8.41 -2.13
C CYS A 96 -11.18 -8.59 -2.56
N LEU A 97 -11.74 -9.77 -2.35
CA LEU A 97 -13.14 -10.05 -2.68
C LEU A 97 -14.09 -9.14 -1.90
N GLU A 98 -13.87 -8.95 -0.60
CA GLU A 98 -14.66 -8.01 0.21
C GLU A 98 -14.64 -6.59 -0.37
N VAL A 99 -13.47 -6.11 -0.82
CA VAL A 99 -13.35 -4.77 -1.41
C VAL A 99 -14.08 -4.68 -2.75
N VAL A 100 -13.90 -5.68 -3.61
CA VAL A 100 -14.53 -5.70 -4.96
C VAL A 100 -16.04 -5.85 -4.86
N VAL A 101 -16.54 -6.77 -4.04
CA VAL A 101 -17.96 -6.98 -3.84
C VAL A 101 -18.60 -5.71 -3.26
N GLY A 102 -18.01 -5.12 -2.21
CA GLY A 102 -18.51 -3.87 -1.63
C GLY A 102 -18.54 -2.72 -2.66
N TRP A 103 -17.55 -2.66 -3.54
CA TRP A 103 -17.55 -1.68 -4.63
C TRP A 103 -18.66 -1.94 -5.67
N LEU A 104 -18.87 -3.19 -6.05
CA LEU A 104 -19.92 -3.57 -6.99
C LEU A 104 -21.32 -3.25 -6.44
N GLU A 105 -21.53 -3.48 -5.14
CA GLU A 105 -22.81 -3.24 -4.48
C GLU A 105 -23.11 -1.75 -4.26
N THR A 106 -22.09 -0.96 -3.94
CA THR A 106 -22.29 0.44 -3.50
C THR A 106 -21.77 1.49 -4.47
N GLY A 107 -21.04 1.08 -5.52
CA GLY A 107 -20.33 1.97 -6.43
C GLY A 107 -19.14 2.68 -5.77
N ARG A 108 -18.80 2.36 -4.53
CA ARG A 108 -17.73 3.00 -3.75
C ARG A 108 -16.85 1.96 -3.07
N ALA A 109 -15.54 2.16 -3.13
CA ALA A 109 -14.57 1.40 -2.33
C ALA A 109 -14.12 2.29 -1.15
N SER A 110 -14.91 2.33 -0.10
CA SER A 110 -14.59 3.06 1.13
C SER A 110 -14.78 2.13 2.33
N PRO A 111 -13.83 2.09 3.25
CA PRO A 111 -12.51 2.73 3.20
C PRO A 111 -11.60 2.10 2.13
N ARG A 112 -10.75 2.92 1.50
CA ARG A 112 -9.90 2.50 0.37
C ARG A 112 -8.62 1.77 0.77
N PHE A 113 -8.16 1.97 1.99
CA PHE A 113 -7.04 1.27 2.58
C PHE A 113 -7.56 0.39 3.72
N ARG A 114 -7.41 -0.91 3.55
CA ARG A 114 -7.86 -1.90 4.52
C ARG A 114 -6.72 -2.77 4.98
N THR A 115 -6.76 -3.15 6.24
CA THR A 115 -5.74 -3.95 6.90
C THR A 115 -6.40 -5.09 7.65
N ARG A 116 -5.92 -6.31 7.47
CA ARG A 116 -6.35 -7.48 8.23
C ARG A 116 -5.14 -8.20 8.82
N SER A 117 -5.08 -8.26 10.13
CA SER A 117 -4.07 -9.06 10.83
C SER A 117 -4.48 -10.53 10.82
N THR A 118 -3.52 -11.39 10.49
CA THR A 118 -3.64 -12.85 10.58
C THR A 118 -3.03 -13.39 11.86
N SER A 119 -2.26 -12.54 12.55
CA SER A 119 -1.62 -12.82 13.84
C SER A 119 -1.48 -11.51 14.61
N ASN A 120 -1.63 -11.57 15.94
CA ASN A 120 -1.49 -10.40 16.80
C ASN A 120 -0.07 -10.22 17.37
N ALA A 121 0.84 -11.15 17.11
CA ALA A 121 2.13 -11.21 17.82
C ALA A 121 3.09 -10.08 17.42
N ASN A 122 3.14 -9.70 16.15
CA ASN A 122 4.13 -8.76 15.60
C ASN A 122 3.49 -7.63 14.78
N VAL A 123 2.28 -7.23 15.14
CA VAL A 123 1.55 -6.19 14.38
C VAL A 123 1.05 -5.07 15.28
N TYR A 124 0.99 -3.86 14.72
CA TYR A 124 0.21 -2.76 15.26
C TYR A 124 -1.23 -2.83 14.78
N ALA A 125 -2.16 -2.35 15.59
CA ALA A 125 -3.53 -2.14 15.16
C ALA A 125 -3.58 -0.96 14.17
N VAL A 126 -3.88 -1.25 12.91
CA VAL A 126 -4.07 -0.23 11.87
C VAL A 126 -5.55 -0.26 11.47
N LYS A 127 -6.21 0.90 11.58
CA LYS A 127 -7.62 1.04 11.21
C LYS A 127 -7.77 1.11 9.69
N ASP A 128 -8.85 0.54 9.20
CA ASP A 128 -9.32 0.77 7.84
C ASP A 128 -9.63 2.26 7.65
N GLN A 129 -9.14 2.87 6.58
CA GLN A 129 -9.25 4.32 6.38
C GLN A 129 -9.02 4.74 4.93
N ASP A 130 -9.37 5.97 4.62
CA ASP A 130 -8.96 6.61 3.38
C ASP A 130 -7.59 7.27 3.55
N VAL A 131 -6.71 7.02 2.59
CA VAL A 131 -5.37 7.59 2.57
C VAL A 131 -5.44 9.03 2.11
N LYS A 132 -5.03 9.97 2.97
CA LYS A 132 -4.94 11.38 2.61
C LYS A 132 -3.81 11.63 1.61
N ARG A 133 -4.10 12.42 0.58
CA ARG A 133 -3.09 12.89 -0.38
C ARG A 133 -2.00 13.68 0.35
N LEU A 134 -0.75 13.41 0.01
CA LEU A 134 0.38 14.21 0.45
C LEU A 134 0.62 15.33 -0.55
N PRO A 135 0.69 16.61 -0.11
CA PRO A 135 0.98 17.72 -1.02
C PRO A 135 2.30 17.54 -1.78
N ALA A 136 3.34 17.07 -1.10
CA ALA A 136 4.66 16.78 -1.68
C ALA A 136 4.80 15.38 -2.28
N CYS A 137 3.70 14.66 -2.55
CA CYS A 137 3.79 13.33 -3.17
C CYS A 137 4.37 13.43 -4.58
N PRO A 138 5.47 12.72 -4.90
CA PRO A 138 6.09 12.82 -6.22
C PRO A 138 5.22 12.22 -7.34
N ALA A 139 4.19 11.43 -7.01
CA ALA A 139 3.31 10.82 -7.99
C ALA A 139 1.99 11.57 -8.19
N CYS A 140 1.39 12.12 -7.13
CA CYS A 140 0.08 12.79 -7.23
C CYS A 140 0.04 14.18 -6.58
N GLY A 141 1.15 14.66 -5.98
CA GLY A 141 1.25 15.99 -5.39
C GLY A 141 1.17 17.11 -6.44
N SER A 142 1.07 18.37 -5.98
CA SER A 142 1.23 19.52 -6.86
C SER A 142 2.72 19.74 -7.16
N THR A 143 3.01 20.13 -8.39
CA THR A 143 4.40 20.40 -8.84
C THR A 143 5.10 21.44 -7.96
N ASP A 144 4.35 22.46 -7.52
CA ASP A 144 4.88 23.54 -6.68
C ASP A 144 5.28 23.04 -5.28
N ALA A 145 4.50 22.15 -4.68
CA ALA A 145 4.82 21.57 -3.38
C ALA A 145 6.00 20.61 -3.45
N ALA A 146 6.15 19.86 -4.56
CA ALA A 146 7.29 18.98 -4.79
C ALA A 146 8.60 19.77 -4.96
N LEU A 147 8.57 20.92 -5.67
CA LEU A 147 9.72 21.80 -5.83
C LEU A 147 10.14 22.50 -4.53
N ALA A 148 9.19 22.84 -3.66
CA ALA A 148 9.49 23.42 -2.35
C ALA A 148 10.19 22.43 -1.42
N ALA A 149 9.82 21.14 -1.46
CA ALA A 149 10.42 20.10 -0.62
C ALA A 149 11.86 19.71 -1.01
N VAL A 150 12.31 20.04 -2.23
CA VAL A 150 13.69 19.78 -2.70
C VAL A 150 14.65 20.92 -2.33
N ARG A 151 14.12 22.08 -1.91
CA ARG A 151 14.91 23.29 -1.59
C ARG A 151 15.21 23.47 -0.09
N THR A 152 14.72 22.58 0.76
CA THR A 152 14.99 22.52 2.20
C THR A 152 15.86 21.32 2.56
#